data_de0b65ca757b44730aeb78aefddfa563
#
_entry.id   de0b65ca757b44730aeb78aefddfa563
#
_cell.length_a   1.000
_cell.length_b   1.000
_cell.length_c   1.000
_cell.angle_alpha   90.00
_cell.angle_beta   90.00
_cell.angle_gamma   90.00
#
_symmetry.space_group_name_H-M   'P 1'
#
loop_
_entity.id
_entity.type
_entity.pdbx_description
1 polymer ?
#
loop_
_entity_poly.entity_id
_entity_poly.type
_entity_poly.pdbx_seq_one_letter_code
_entity_poly.pdbx_strand_id
1 'polypeptide(L)' 'MIEELGESGQAIRVRRKELNYTQAYLSEFTGLSVTFISDLERGKPTAEIEKTIRLINILGMDLLVERRG' A
#
# COMPACT_ATOMS: atom_id res chain seq x y z
N MET A 1 5.74 -2.04 15.25
CA MET A 1 4.57 -1.72 14.43
C MET A 1 4.76 -0.36 13.79
N ILE A 2 4.39 -0.25 12.55
CA ILE A 2 4.61 0.98 11.80
C ILE A 2 3.41 1.89 12.00
N GLU A 3 3.57 2.94 12.79
CA GLU A 3 2.49 3.90 13.02
C GLU A 3 2.15 4.71 11.76
N GLU A 4 3.11 4.88 10.89
CA GLU A 4 2.94 5.61 9.63
C GLU A 4 2.17 4.80 8.58
N LEU A 5 1.72 3.60 8.90
CA LEU A 5 1.01 2.77 7.93
C LEU A 5 -0.27 3.45 7.44
N GLY A 6 -0.92 4.24 8.29
CA GLY A 6 -2.09 5.02 7.91
C GLY A 6 -1.77 6.04 6.82
N GLU A 7 -0.65 6.74 6.94
CA GLU A 7 -0.19 7.69 5.93
C GLU A 7 0.21 6.97 4.64
N SER A 8 0.88 5.84 4.79
CA SER A 8 1.25 4.99 3.64
C SER A 8 0.01 4.50 2.91
N GLY A 9 -1.03 4.15 3.65
CA GLY A 9 -2.28 3.71 3.08
C GLY A 9 -2.94 4.80 2.24
N GLN A 10 -2.96 6.02 2.73
CA GLN A 10 -3.48 7.15 1.98
C GLN A 10 -2.65 7.42 0.73
N ALA A 11 -1.33 7.35 0.84
CA ALA A 11 -0.44 7.53 -0.29
C ALA A 11 -0.69 6.47 -1.37
N ILE A 12 -0.91 5.22 -0.97
CA ILE A 12 -1.26 4.14 -1.88
C ILE A 12 -2.56 4.47 -2.62
N ARG A 13 -3.57 4.91 -1.89
CA ARG A 13 -4.87 5.24 -2.48
C ARG A 13 -4.76 6.40 -3.47
N VAL A 14 -4.09 7.47 -3.09
CA VAL A 14 -3.90 8.64 -3.94
C VAL A 14 -3.17 8.25 -5.21
N ARG A 15 -2.07 7.53 -5.07
CA ARG A 15 -1.28 7.12 -6.23
C ARG A 15 -2.06 6.17 -7.14
N ARG A 16 -2.80 5.23 -6.55
CA ARG A 16 -3.66 4.34 -7.34
C ARG A 16 -4.64 5.14 -8.19
N LYS A 17 -5.28 6.15 -7.59
CA LYS A 17 -6.24 6.98 -8.30
C LYS A 17 -5.58 7.85 -9.36
N GLU A 18 -4.38 8.36 -9.10
CA GLU A 18 -3.62 9.10 -10.10
C GLU A 18 -3.35 8.27 -11.34
N LEU A 19 -3.14 6.98 -11.16
CA LEU A 19 -2.91 6.05 -12.25
C LEU A 19 -4.21 5.52 -12.87
N ASN A 20 -5.36 5.96 -12.36
CA ASN A 20 -6.68 5.53 -12.81
C ASN A 20 -6.91 4.03 -12.62
N TYR A 21 -6.32 3.43 -11.58
CA TYR A 21 -6.51 2.03 -11.28
C TYR A 21 -7.63 1.85 -10.25
N THR A 22 -8.48 0.84 -10.48
CA THR A 22 -9.41 0.39 -9.44
C THR A 22 -8.68 -0.56 -8.50
N GLN A 23 -9.26 -0.79 -7.32
CA GLN A 23 -8.72 -1.81 -6.41
C GLN A 23 -8.77 -3.18 -7.07
N ALA A 24 -9.82 -3.48 -7.81
CA ALA A 24 -9.95 -4.75 -8.51
C ALA A 24 -8.86 -4.95 -9.55
N TYR A 25 -8.57 -3.92 -10.33
CA TYR A 25 -7.49 -3.97 -11.31
C TYR A 25 -6.15 -4.21 -10.64
N LEU A 26 -5.88 -3.46 -9.57
CA LEU A 26 -4.62 -3.58 -8.83
C LEU A 26 -4.50 -4.97 -8.20
N SER A 27 -5.60 -5.53 -7.73
CA SER A 27 -5.65 -6.88 -7.19
C SER A 27 -5.23 -7.91 -8.25
N GLU A 28 -5.79 -7.83 -9.44
CA GLU A 28 -5.42 -8.72 -10.54
C GLU A 28 -3.95 -8.59 -10.92
N PHE A 29 -3.48 -7.36 -11.01
CA PHE A 29 -2.13 -7.07 -11.45
C PHE A 29 -1.08 -7.54 -10.44
N THR A 30 -1.36 -7.41 -9.16
CA THR A 30 -0.39 -7.72 -8.09
C THR A 30 -0.54 -9.13 -7.53
N GLY A 31 -1.69 -9.75 -7.71
CA GLY A 31 -2.02 -11.00 -7.06
C GLY A 31 -2.45 -10.84 -5.60
N LEU A 32 -2.57 -9.60 -5.11
CA LEU A 32 -3.04 -9.32 -3.76
C LEU A 32 -4.57 -9.21 -3.76
N SER A 33 -5.21 -9.59 -2.66
CA SER A 33 -6.67 -9.53 -2.59
C SER A 33 -7.15 -8.08 -2.51
N VAL A 34 -8.36 -7.83 -3.00
CA VAL A 34 -9.01 -6.52 -2.88
C VAL A 34 -9.14 -6.14 -1.40
N THR A 35 -9.46 -7.12 -0.55
CA THR A 35 -9.59 -6.88 0.90
C THR A 35 -8.26 -6.39 1.48
N PHE A 36 -7.15 -7.02 1.11
CA PHE A 36 -5.84 -6.61 1.58
C PHE A 36 -5.52 -5.17 1.16
N ILE A 37 -5.75 -4.85 -0.11
CA ILE A 37 -5.51 -3.52 -0.65
C ILE A 37 -6.40 -2.49 0.04
N SER A 38 -7.67 -2.80 0.20
CA SER A 38 -8.63 -1.91 0.87
C SER A 38 -8.23 -1.66 2.33
N ASP A 39 -7.82 -2.69 3.04
CA ASP A 39 -7.38 -2.56 4.43
C ASP A 39 -6.14 -1.69 4.53
N LEU A 40 -5.17 -1.86 3.63
CA LEU A 40 -3.99 -1.01 3.61
C LEU A 40 -4.35 0.45 3.37
N GLU A 41 -5.24 0.70 2.42
CA GLU A 41 -5.63 2.08 2.09
C GLU A 41 -6.34 2.76 3.25
N ARG A 42 -6.98 1.99 4.11
CA ARG A 42 -7.62 2.51 5.32
C ARG A 42 -6.68 2.60 6.52
N GLY A 43 -5.42 2.22 6.33
CA GLY A 43 -4.43 2.29 7.38
C GLY A 43 -4.47 1.14 8.36
N LYS A 44 -5.13 0.04 8.02
CA LYS A 44 -5.20 -1.12 8.90
C LYS A 44 -3.81 -1.75 9.04
N PRO A 45 -3.34 -2.01 10.26
CA PRO A 45 -2.03 -2.64 10.47
C PRO A 45 -1.96 -4.02 9.82
N THR A 46 -0.80 -4.35 9.29
CA THR A 46 -0.55 -5.67 8.71
C THR A 46 0.84 -6.14 9.11
N ALA A 47 0.98 -7.46 9.26
CA ALA A 47 2.29 -8.09 9.44
C ALA A 47 2.93 -8.46 8.10
N GLU A 48 2.21 -8.29 6.99
CA GLU A 48 2.68 -8.69 5.66
C GLU A 48 3.45 -7.55 4.99
N ILE A 49 4.60 -7.22 5.56
CA ILE A 49 5.41 -6.07 5.13
C ILE A 49 5.93 -6.25 3.71
N GLU A 50 6.36 -7.47 3.34
CA GLU A 50 6.87 -7.71 1.99
C GLU A 50 5.83 -7.44 0.91
N LYS A 51 4.60 -7.84 1.17
CA LYS A 51 3.49 -7.59 0.24
C LYS A 51 3.20 -6.11 0.12
N THR A 52 3.26 -5.40 1.24
CA THR A 52 3.03 -3.96 1.28
C THR A 52 4.11 -3.22 0.50
N ILE A 53 5.37 -3.56 0.71
CA ILE A 53 6.49 -2.95 -0.01
C ILE A 53 6.38 -3.22 -1.51
N ARG A 54 6.03 -4.44 -1.89
CA ARG A 54 5.85 -4.80 -3.28
C ARG A 54 4.75 -3.97 -3.94
N LEU A 55 3.63 -3.78 -3.25
CA LEU A 55 2.54 -2.96 -3.76
C LEU A 55 2.98 -1.51 -3.96
N ILE A 56 3.67 -0.96 -2.98
CA ILE A 56 4.19 0.41 -3.03
C ILE A 56 5.13 0.57 -4.23
N ASN A 57 6.04 -0.38 -4.42
CA ASN A 57 6.99 -0.33 -5.52
C ASN A 57 6.30 -0.45 -6.89
N ILE A 58 5.28 -1.29 -6.99
CA ILE A 58 4.51 -1.44 -8.22
C ILE A 58 3.83 -0.13 -8.60
N LEU A 59 3.42 0.65 -7.62
CA LEU A 59 2.82 1.95 -7.84
C LEU A 59 3.84 3.06 -8.12
N GLY A 60 5.11 2.70 -8.21
CA GLY A 60 6.18 3.67 -8.50
C GLY A 60 6.58 4.51 -7.31
N MET A 61 6.35 4.01 -6.10
CA MET A 61 6.73 4.70 -4.87
C MET A 61 7.73 3.87 -4.09
N ASP A 62 8.37 4.50 -3.11
CA ASP A 62 9.28 3.82 -2.19
C ASP A 62 8.82 4.05 -0.76
N LEU A 63 8.95 3.02 0.06
CA LEU A 63 8.71 3.16 1.48
C LEU A 63 10.00 3.60 2.16
N LEU A 64 9.97 4.78 2.77
CA LEU A 64 11.10 5.28 3.54
C LEU A 64 10.91 4.92 4.99
N VAL A 65 11.90 4.24 5.54
CA VAL A 65 11.94 3.91 6.96
C VAL A 65 13.01 4.76 7.61
N GLU A 66 12.59 5.70 8.45
CA GLU A 66 13.53 6.55 9.16
C GLU A 66 13.87 5.92 10.50
N ARG A 67 15.16 5.92 10.80
CA ARG A 67 15.66 5.42 12.04
C ARG A 67 15.61 6.53 13.09
N ARG A 68 14.92 6.27 14.17
CA ARG A 68 14.95 7.15 15.32
C ARG A 68 16.11 6.71 16.21
N GLY A 69 17.07 7.57 16.26
CA GLY A 69 18.24 7.29 16.97
C GLY A 69 18.48 7.61 18.28
#